data_d637c43904b947b926d96959b51fdd34
#
_entry.id   d637c43904b947b926d96959b51fdd34
#
_cell.length_a   1.000
_cell.length_b   1.000
_cell.length_c   1.000
_cell.angle_alpha   90.00
_cell.angle_beta   90.00
_cell.angle_gamma   90.00
#
_symmetry.space_group_name_H-M   'P 1'
#
loop_
_entity.id
_entity.type
_entity.pdbx_description
1 polymer ?
#
loop_
_entity_poly.entity_id
_entity_poly.type
_entity_poly.pdbx_seq_one_letter_code
_entity_poly.pdbx_strand_id
1 'polypeptide(L)'
;FLENPAFLDAYSGFNNLKLLASIKSVASDEDIRNTLLRVGLDPNSDKKYKKYSLGMKQRLGIAAAIMEKPEIVILDEPTNSLDEDGVDLVKHIVRNEKERGALVVVSCHDEEILKGMSDEVFLLEQGRLIGHITEEDK
;
A
#
# COMPACT_ATOMS: atom_id res chain seq x y z
N PHE A 1 7.25 2.83 2.63
CA PHE A 1 6.47 3.84 1.90
C PHE A 1 6.42 5.08 2.77
N LEU A 2 7.20 6.09 2.43
CA LEU A 2 7.16 7.39 3.08
C LEU A 2 6.03 8.22 2.44
N GLU A 3 5.42 9.11 3.18
CA GLU A 3 4.39 10.03 2.71
C GLU A 3 4.74 10.60 1.32
N ASN A 4 3.86 10.40 0.34
CA ASN A 4 3.96 10.87 -1.04
C ASN A 4 5.22 10.41 -1.79
N PRO A 5 5.23 9.23 -2.40
CA PRO A 5 6.25 8.94 -3.41
C PRO A 5 6.18 10.03 -4.48
N ALA A 6 7.34 10.51 -4.91
CA ALA A 6 7.45 11.58 -5.91
C ALA A 6 7.02 11.03 -7.29
N PHE A 7 5.72 10.84 -7.48
CA PHE A 7 5.15 10.51 -8.79
C PHE A 7 5.12 11.76 -9.68
N LEU A 8 5.29 11.55 -10.97
CA LEU A 8 5.27 12.61 -11.96
C LEU A 8 3.82 12.94 -12.37
N ASP A 9 3.43 14.17 -12.18
CA ASP A 9 2.09 14.69 -12.44
C ASP A 9 1.63 14.50 -13.89
N ALA A 10 2.57 14.58 -14.84
CA ALA A 10 2.30 14.44 -16.27
C ALA A 10 2.20 12.99 -16.75
N TYR A 11 2.47 12.02 -15.90
CA TYR A 11 2.47 10.60 -16.25
C TYR A 11 1.21 9.89 -15.74
N SER A 12 0.78 8.84 -16.45
CA SER A 12 -0.25 7.91 -15.98
C SER A 12 0.26 7.07 -14.80
N GLY A 13 -0.63 6.34 -14.13
CA GLY A 13 -0.23 5.41 -13.07
C GLY A 13 0.72 4.34 -13.58
N PHE A 14 0.42 3.74 -14.74
CA PHE A 14 1.30 2.74 -15.36
C PHE A 14 2.70 3.30 -15.65
N ASN A 15 2.79 4.47 -16.28
CA ASN A 15 4.08 5.06 -16.63
C ASN A 15 4.88 5.50 -15.41
N ASN A 16 4.22 5.96 -14.34
CA ASN A 16 4.89 6.23 -13.07
C ASN A 16 5.51 4.96 -12.46
N LEU A 17 4.76 3.87 -12.41
CA LEU A 17 5.30 2.61 -11.89
C LEU A 17 6.38 2.03 -12.78
N LYS A 18 6.26 2.15 -14.11
CA LYS A 18 7.29 1.71 -15.05
C LYS A 18 8.60 2.47 -14.87
N LEU A 19 8.53 3.76 -14.61
CA LEU A 19 9.71 4.57 -14.32
C LEU A 19 10.41 4.08 -13.04
N LEU A 20 9.66 3.83 -11.97
CA LEU A 20 10.21 3.29 -10.72
C LEU A 20 10.81 1.88 -10.92
N ALA A 21 10.11 1.01 -11.62
CA ALA A 21 10.58 -0.34 -11.92
C ALA A 21 11.88 -0.35 -12.75
N SER A 22 12.09 0.65 -13.61
CA SER A 22 13.29 0.77 -14.43
C SER A 22 14.57 0.97 -13.62
N ILE A 23 14.47 1.46 -12.39
CA ILE A 23 15.63 1.72 -11.52
C ILE A 23 16.33 0.41 -11.13
N LYS A 24 15.54 -0.63 -10.81
CA LYS A 24 16.04 -1.94 -10.39
C LYS A 24 15.87 -3.03 -11.45
N SER A 25 15.04 -2.79 -12.46
CA SER A 25 14.67 -3.74 -13.53
C SER A 25 14.12 -5.08 -12.99
N VAL A 26 13.40 -5.06 -11.89
CA VAL A 26 12.87 -6.27 -11.22
C VAL A 26 11.44 -6.58 -11.64
N ALA A 27 10.62 -5.56 -11.87
CA ALA A 27 9.22 -5.72 -12.26
C ALA A 27 9.03 -5.59 -13.78
N SER A 28 8.31 -6.54 -14.38
CA SER A 28 7.90 -6.50 -15.79
C SER A 28 6.68 -5.61 -16.00
N ASP A 29 6.36 -5.30 -17.27
CA ASP A 29 5.11 -4.59 -17.61
C ASP A 29 3.87 -5.36 -17.15
N GLU A 30 3.91 -6.69 -17.19
CA GLU A 30 2.83 -7.55 -16.70
C GLU A 30 2.69 -7.46 -15.18
N ASP A 31 3.80 -7.46 -14.43
CA ASP A 31 3.79 -7.27 -12.98
C ASP A 31 3.16 -5.92 -12.61
N ILE A 32 3.49 -4.86 -13.34
CA ILE A 32 2.92 -3.52 -13.14
C ILE A 32 1.42 -3.52 -13.40
N ARG A 33 0.96 -4.11 -14.50
CA ARG A 33 -0.47 -4.21 -14.85
C ARG A 33 -1.25 -4.98 -13.79
N ASN A 34 -0.75 -6.12 -13.39
CA ASN A 34 -1.37 -6.95 -12.36
C ASN A 34 -1.43 -6.23 -11.01
N THR A 35 -0.39 -5.49 -10.65
CA THR A 35 -0.35 -4.72 -9.42
C THR A 35 -1.37 -3.57 -9.44
N LEU A 36 -1.51 -2.85 -10.55
CA LEU A 36 -2.53 -1.81 -10.70
C LEU A 36 -3.94 -2.39 -10.53
N LEU A 37 -4.23 -3.53 -11.14
CA LEU A 37 -5.51 -4.23 -10.95
C LEU A 37 -5.75 -4.60 -9.47
N ARG A 38 -4.73 -5.12 -8.80
CA ARG A 38 -4.81 -5.48 -7.37
C ARG A 38 -5.17 -4.30 -6.47
N VAL A 39 -4.71 -3.11 -6.79
CA VAL A 39 -5.04 -1.90 -6.02
C VAL A 39 -6.29 -1.16 -6.55
N GLY A 40 -7.02 -1.75 -7.49
CA GLY A 40 -8.25 -1.20 -8.03
C GLY A 40 -8.05 0.00 -8.98
N LEU A 41 -6.91 0.06 -9.66
CA LEU A 41 -6.63 1.06 -10.70
C LEU A 41 -6.62 0.39 -12.08
N ASP A 42 -7.14 1.10 -13.09
CA ASP A 42 -7.13 0.63 -14.48
C ASP A 42 -5.72 0.76 -15.09
N PRO A 43 -5.04 -0.34 -15.45
CA PRO A 43 -3.71 -0.30 -16.03
C PRO A 43 -3.67 0.31 -17.43
N ASN A 44 -4.81 0.43 -18.13
CA ASN A 44 -4.92 0.99 -19.46
C ASN A 44 -5.35 2.47 -19.46
N SER A 45 -5.57 3.05 -18.28
CA SER A 45 -6.01 4.44 -18.17
C SER A 45 -4.89 5.42 -18.54
N ASP A 46 -5.20 6.37 -19.42
CA ASP A 46 -4.32 7.49 -19.77
C ASP A 46 -4.40 8.66 -18.78
N LYS A 47 -5.24 8.53 -17.75
CA LYS A 47 -5.45 9.59 -16.76
C LYS A 47 -4.13 9.94 -16.07
N LYS A 48 -3.77 11.21 -16.11
CA LYS A 48 -2.53 11.71 -15.53
C LYS A 48 -2.63 11.78 -14.00
N TYR A 49 -1.53 11.52 -13.31
CA TYR A 49 -1.45 11.53 -11.84
C TYR A 49 -1.96 12.82 -11.22
N LYS A 50 -1.70 13.98 -11.84
CA LYS A 50 -2.24 15.28 -11.38
C LYS A 50 -3.76 15.32 -11.26
N LYS A 51 -4.47 14.45 -12.02
CA LYS A 51 -5.93 14.36 -12.01
C LYS A 51 -6.46 13.22 -11.12
N TYR A 52 -5.57 12.50 -10.42
CA TYR A 52 -5.98 11.46 -9.50
C TYR A 52 -6.67 12.05 -8.28
N SER A 53 -7.72 11.38 -7.79
CA SER A 53 -8.27 11.63 -6.46
C SER A 53 -7.25 11.26 -5.38
N LEU A 54 -7.44 11.72 -4.15
CA LEU A 54 -6.59 11.33 -3.02
C LEU A 54 -6.57 9.81 -2.84
N GLY A 55 -7.72 9.14 -2.93
CA GLY A 55 -7.81 7.69 -2.86
C GLY A 55 -7.04 6.98 -3.99
N MET A 56 -7.12 7.49 -5.23
CA MET A 56 -6.33 6.95 -6.34
C MET A 56 -4.83 7.14 -6.13
N LYS A 57 -4.41 8.29 -5.60
CA LYS A 57 -3.00 8.55 -5.25
C LYS A 57 -2.50 7.58 -4.18
N GLN A 58 -3.32 7.34 -3.16
CA GLN A 58 -3.03 6.38 -2.10
C GLN A 58 -2.87 4.95 -2.65
N ARG A 59 -3.78 4.53 -3.51
CA ARG A 59 -3.73 3.21 -4.17
C ARG A 59 -2.49 3.05 -5.05
N LEU A 60 -2.10 4.08 -5.80
CA LEU A 60 -0.86 4.03 -6.60
C LEU A 60 0.39 3.92 -5.72
N GLY A 61 0.41 4.60 -4.58
CA GLY A 61 1.47 4.48 -3.59
C GLY A 61 1.62 3.06 -3.04
N ILE A 62 0.50 2.41 -2.71
CA ILE A 62 0.50 1.01 -2.28
C ILE A 62 1.03 0.11 -3.41
N ALA A 63 0.59 0.33 -4.66
CA ALA A 63 1.09 -0.41 -5.81
C ALA A 63 2.62 -0.31 -5.95
N ALA A 64 3.19 0.88 -5.79
CA ALA A 64 4.64 1.06 -5.82
C ALA A 64 5.36 0.27 -4.72
N ALA A 65 4.76 0.14 -3.55
CA ALA A 65 5.34 -0.60 -2.43
C ALA A 65 5.38 -2.11 -2.66
N ILE A 66 4.43 -2.68 -3.40
CA ILE A 66 4.26 -4.14 -3.53
C ILE A 66 4.64 -4.71 -4.90
N MET A 67 4.79 -3.88 -5.95
CA MET A 67 4.97 -4.37 -7.33
C MET A 67 6.23 -5.23 -7.54
N GLU A 68 7.29 -4.97 -6.79
CA GLU A 68 8.56 -5.71 -6.88
C GLU A 68 8.60 -6.93 -5.94
N LYS A 69 7.49 -7.27 -5.29
CA LYS A 69 7.36 -8.40 -4.35
C LYS A 69 8.44 -8.41 -3.26
N PRO A 70 8.66 -7.31 -2.52
CA PRO A 70 9.70 -7.25 -1.51
C PRO A 70 9.41 -8.20 -0.34
N GLU A 71 10.46 -8.60 0.38
CA GLU A 71 10.34 -9.42 1.60
C GLU A 71 9.76 -8.61 2.77
N ILE A 72 9.93 -7.29 2.76
CA ILE A 72 9.41 -6.38 3.78
C ILE A 72 8.61 -5.29 3.09
N VAL A 73 7.33 -5.15 3.47
CA VAL A 73 6.42 -4.11 3.00
C VAL A 73 6.11 -3.18 4.17
N ILE A 74 6.36 -1.89 3.99
CA ILE A 74 6.07 -0.86 5.00
C ILE A 74 5.03 0.10 4.42
N LEU A 75 3.89 0.21 5.09
CA LEU A 75 2.77 1.07 4.71
C LEU A 75 2.48 2.06 5.84
N ASP A 76 2.64 3.34 5.56
CA ASP A 76 2.34 4.41 6.50
C ASP A 76 0.96 4.99 6.18
N GLU A 77 0.02 4.86 7.14
CA GLU A 77 -1.36 5.32 7.03
C GLU A 77 -2.05 4.92 5.68
N PRO A 78 -2.00 3.63 5.26
CA PRO A 78 -2.44 3.22 3.92
C PRO A 78 -3.95 3.35 3.70
N THR A 79 -4.73 3.51 4.75
CA THR A 79 -6.19 3.64 4.71
C THR A 79 -6.68 5.10 4.67
N ASN A 80 -5.77 6.06 4.82
CA ASN A 80 -6.12 7.48 4.73
C ASN A 80 -6.74 7.82 3.37
N SER A 81 -7.79 8.63 3.39
CA SER A 81 -8.52 9.09 2.19
C SER A 81 -9.21 7.97 1.38
N LEU A 82 -9.37 6.79 1.97
CA LEU A 82 -10.12 5.69 1.38
C LEU A 82 -11.52 5.60 2.00
N ASP A 83 -12.48 5.20 1.17
CA ASP A 83 -13.79 4.77 1.60
C ASP A 83 -13.74 3.33 2.18
N GLU A 84 -14.86 2.81 2.65
CA GLU A 84 -14.96 1.49 3.25
C GLU A 84 -14.45 0.38 2.31
N ASP A 85 -14.85 0.43 1.04
CA ASP A 85 -14.37 -0.52 0.02
C ASP A 85 -12.85 -0.42 -0.17
N GLY A 86 -12.29 0.78 -0.11
CA GLY A 86 -10.86 1.01 -0.18
C GLY A 86 -10.10 0.47 1.03
N VAL A 87 -10.66 0.61 2.23
CA VAL A 87 -10.10 0.02 3.45
C VAL A 87 -10.09 -1.50 3.37
N ASP A 88 -11.17 -2.12 2.91
CA ASP A 88 -11.24 -3.57 2.74
C ASP A 88 -10.26 -4.07 1.68
N LEU A 89 -10.06 -3.31 0.61
CA LEU A 89 -9.03 -3.61 -0.38
C LEU A 89 -7.63 -3.62 0.25
N VAL A 90 -7.30 -2.65 1.10
CA VAL A 90 -6.00 -2.60 1.80
C VAL A 90 -5.84 -3.81 2.72
N LYS A 91 -6.86 -4.17 3.50
CA LYS A 91 -6.84 -5.37 4.33
C LYS A 91 -6.57 -6.63 3.52
N HIS A 92 -7.19 -6.74 2.34
CA HIS A 92 -6.98 -7.87 1.43
C HIS A 92 -5.54 -7.90 0.88
N ILE A 93 -4.99 -6.74 0.49
CA ILE A 93 -3.61 -6.63 0.03
C ILE A 93 -2.63 -7.07 1.14
N VAL A 94 -2.80 -6.55 2.36
CA VAL A 94 -1.94 -6.91 3.50
C VAL A 94 -1.95 -8.42 3.74
N ARG A 95 -3.13 -9.04 3.71
CA ARG A 95 -3.27 -10.49 3.85
C ARG A 95 -2.52 -11.25 2.76
N ASN A 96 -2.68 -10.85 1.49
CA ASN A 96 -2.03 -11.50 0.37
C ASN A 96 -0.49 -11.38 0.44
N GLU A 97 0.03 -10.22 0.86
CA GLU A 97 1.46 -10.04 1.03
C GLU A 97 2.01 -10.91 2.17
N LYS A 98 1.27 -11.04 3.28
CA LYS A 98 1.58 -11.97 4.37
C LYS A 98 1.58 -13.43 3.89
N GLU A 99 0.54 -13.85 3.16
CA GLU A 99 0.42 -15.22 2.62
C GLU A 99 1.56 -15.55 1.66
N ARG A 100 2.06 -14.57 0.93
CA ARG A 100 3.26 -14.70 0.09
C ARG A 100 4.55 -14.88 0.90
N GLY A 101 4.53 -14.63 2.20
CA GLY A 101 5.67 -14.72 3.12
C GLY A 101 6.37 -13.39 3.39
N ALA A 102 5.82 -12.26 3.00
CA ALA A 102 6.37 -10.95 3.34
C ALA A 102 6.08 -10.57 4.80
N LEU A 103 7.01 -9.87 5.43
CA LEU A 103 6.74 -9.11 6.64
C LEU A 103 6.06 -7.80 6.27
N VAL A 104 4.83 -7.58 6.75
CA VAL A 104 4.10 -6.35 6.49
C VAL A 104 4.02 -5.51 7.76
N VAL A 105 4.51 -4.28 7.70
CA VAL A 105 4.45 -3.31 8.78
C VAL A 105 3.51 -2.19 8.37
N VAL A 106 2.47 -1.94 9.17
CA VAL A 106 1.46 -0.93 8.89
C VAL A 106 1.38 0.05 10.06
N SER A 107 1.48 1.35 9.80
CA SER A 107 1.05 2.38 10.75
C SER A 107 -0.38 2.80 10.44
N CYS A 108 -1.20 2.97 11.46
CA CYS A 108 -2.55 3.49 11.35
C CYS A 108 -2.99 4.02 12.72
N HIS A 109 -3.77 5.10 12.74
CA HIS A 109 -4.31 5.66 13.98
C HIS A 109 -5.65 5.00 14.40
N ASP A 110 -6.24 4.17 13.54
CA ASP A 110 -7.47 3.43 13.83
C ASP A 110 -7.14 2.00 14.30
N GLU A 111 -7.32 1.77 15.60
CA GLU A 111 -7.01 0.50 16.25
C GLU A 111 -7.87 -0.66 15.72
N GLU A 112 -9.15 -0.41 15.42
CA GLU A 112 -10.06 -1.44 14.90
C GLU A 112 -9.66 -1.90 13.50
N ILE A 113 -9.22 -0.96 12.66
CA ILE A 113 -8.68 -1.29 11.33
C ILE A 113 -7.42 -2.15 11.47
N LEU A 114 -6.49 -1.75 12.37
CA LEU A 114 -5.26 -2.51 12.61
C LEU A 114 -5.53 -3.91 13.12
N LYS A 115 -6.39 -4.08 14.12
CA LYS A 115 -6.78 -5.39 14.65
C LYS A 115 -7.37 -6.30 13.59
N GLY A 116 -8.06 -5.72 12.60
CA GLY A 116 -8.68 -6.47 11.50
C GLY A 116 -7.71 -6.97 10.42
N MET A 117 -6.45 -6.51 10.39
CA MET A 117 -5.49 -6.87 9.35
C MET A 117 -4.10 -7.30 9.83
N SER A 118 -3.81 -7.22 11.14
CA SER A 118 -2.49 -7.51 11.70
C SER A 118 -2.55 -8.71 12.67
N ASP A 119 -1.44 -9.40 12.81
CA ASP A 119 -1.28 -10.47 13.82
C ASP A 119 -0.96 -9.86 15.19
N GLU A 120 -0.13 -8.82 15.19
CA GLU A 120 0.33 -8.11 16.38
C GLU A 120 0.16 -6.60 16.19
N VAL A 121 -0.24 -5.90 17.24
CA VAL A 121 -0.37 -4.45 17.26
C VAL A 121 0.46 -3.86 18.39
N PHE A 122 1.33 -2.92 18.05
CA PHE A 122 2.14 -2.17 19.01
C PHE A 122 1.56 -0.77 19.16
N LEU A 123 1.19 -0.39 20.39
CA LEU A 123 0.64 0.92 20.69
C LEU A 123 1.76 1.87 21.11
N LEU A 124 1.89 2.97 20.37
CA LEU A 124 2.94 3.97 20.60
C LEU A 124 2.31 5.31 21.01
N GLU A 125 2.83 5.92 22.06
CA GLU A 125 2.46 7.26 22.50
C GLU A 125 3.70 8.06 22.85
N GLN A 126 3.81 9.27 22.30
CA GLN A 126 4.96 10.17 22.51
C GLN A 126 6.34 9.47 22.35
N GLY A 127 6.45 8.59 21.35
CA GLY A 127 7.69 7.86 21.07
C GLY A 127 7.98 6.69 22.02
N ARG A 128 7.03 6.29 22.86
CA ARG A 128 7.16 5.18 23.79
C ARG A 128 6.17 4.09 23.48
N LEU A 129 6.60 2.84 23.62
CA LEU A 129 5.70 1.69 23.56
C LEU A 129 4.87 1.64 24.85
N ILE A 130 3.56 1.73 24.72
CA ILE A 130 2.62 1.71 25.84
C ILE A 130 1.74 0.46 25.90
N GLY A 131 1.72 -0.34 24.83
CA GLY A 131 0.94 -1.58 24.77
C GLY A 131 1.35 -2.47 23.62
N HIS A 132 1.04 -3.76 23.77
CA HIS A 132 1.21 -4.79 22.76
C HIS A 132 -0.01 -5.70 22.78
N ILE A 133 -0.65 -5.90 21.64
CA ILE A 133 -1.85 -6.74 21.46
C ILE A 133 -1.48 -7.86 20.52
N THR A 134 -1.72 -9.10 20.92
CA THR A 134 -1.49 -10.30 20.13
C THR A 134 -2.80 -10.91 19.65
N GLU A 135 -2.75 -11.97 18.84
CA GLU A 135 -3.95 -12.70 18.41
C GLU A 135 -4.76 -13.26 19.59
N GLU A 136 -4.10 -13.61 20.71
CA GLU A 136 -4.76 -14.12 21.92
C GLU A 136 -5.54 -13.02 22.67
N ASP A 137 -5.24 -11.75 22.42
CA ASP A 137 -5.86 -10.59 23.08
C ASP A 137 -7.01 -10.00 22.24
N LYS A 138 -7.26 -10.51 21.03
CA LYS A 138 -8.32 -10.07 20.12
C LYS A 138 -9.57 -10.92 20.30
#